data_f9dbf13b4cdc8bd35b7c9671fad7bf99
#
_entry.id   f9dbf13b4cdc8bd35b7c9671fad7bf99
#
_cell.length_a   1.000
_cell.length_b   1.000
_cell.length_c   1.000
_cell.angle_alpha   90.00
_cell.angle_beta   90.00
_cell.angle_gamma   90.00
#
_symmetry.space_group_name_H-M   'P 1'
#
loop_
_entity.id
_entity.type
_entity.pdbx_description
1 polymer ?
#
loop_
_entity_poly.entity_id
_entity_poly.type
_entity_poly.pdbx_seq_one_letter_code
_entity_poly.pdbx_strand_id
1 'polypeptide(L)'
;MNGHNTYSDAFRHSLWNALICIHVGGTKSSRIEWAEKFTTLHETSSGSYDANGLETNMDLHNNMIGRNWYDKNATQSNYWIFYSVSSPSDEQAANAIYNLAKNSVYCTNVSSIKSNSTKLVHIK
;
A
#
# COMPACT_ATOMS: atom_id res chain seq x y z
N MET A 1 -18.51 2.72 -11.66
CA MET A 1 -17.60 1.63 -12.05
C MET A 1 -17.43 0.66 -10.92
N ASN A 2 -17.56 -0.61 -11.18
CA ASN A 2 -17.19 -1.64 -10.23
C ASN A 2 -15.65 -1.73 -10.20
N GLY A 3 -15.03 -1.26 -9.11
CA GLY A 3 -13.58 -1.19 -8.98
C GLY A 3 -12.91 -2.48 -8.54
N HIS A 4 -13.66 -3.59 -8.44
CA HIS A 4 -13.11 -4.85 -7.92
C HIS A 4 -12.04 -5.42 -8.85
N ASN A 5 -10.84 -5.64 -8.34
CA ASN A 5 -9.67 -6.17 -9.04
C ASN A 5 -9.16 -5.31 -10.20
N THR A 6 -9.65 -4.09 -10.34
CA THR A 6 -9.23 -3.10 -11.33
C THR A 6 -8.19 -2.15 -10.74
N TYR A 7 -7.74 -1.19 -11.55
CA TYR A 7 -6.85 -0.15 -11.04
C TYR A 7 -7.50 0.72 -9.95
N SER A 8 -8.83 0.84 -9.92
CA SER A 8 -9.54 1.48 -8.82
C SER A 8 -9.32 0.77 -7.50
N ASP A 9 -9.33 -0.55 -7.52
CA ASP A 9 -9.08 -1.38 -6.34
C ASP A 9 -7.61 -1.26 -5.91
N ALA A 10 -6.70 -1.25 -6.87
CA ALA A 10 -5.28 -1.00 -6.61
C ALA A 10 -5.08 0.36 -5.93
N PHE A 11 -5.78 1.39 -6.39
CA PHE A 11 -5.76 2.71 -5.77
C PHE A 11 -6.23 2.66 -4.31
N ARG A 12 -7.36 2.03 -4.05
CA ARG A 12 -7.92 1.96 -2.70
C ARG A 12 -7.01 1.26 -1.71
N HIS A 13 -6.44 0.12 -2.10
CA HIS A 13 -5.55 -0.65 -1.22
C HIS A 13 -4.27 0.11 -0.92
N SER A 14 -3.65 0.69 -1.92
CA SER A 14 -2.40 1.42 -1.74
C SER A 14 -2.62 2.72 -0.96
N LEU A 15 -3.67 3.47 -1.25
CA LEU A 15 -3.98 4.70 -0.53
C LEU A 15 -4.32 4.41 0.93
N TRP A 16 -5.09 3.37 1.21
CA TRP A 16 -5.42 2.95 2.56
C TRP A 16 -4.16 2.74 3.40
N ASN A 17 -3.18 2.00 2.85
CA ASN A 17 -1.91 1.78 3.55
C ASN A 17 -1.15 3.08 3.81
N ALA A 18 -1.06 3.95 2.81
CA ALA A 18 -0.39 5.24 2.97
C ALA A 18 -1.08 6.10 4.04
N LEU A 19 -2.41 6.16 4.04
CA LEU A 19 -3.17 6.93 5.02
C LEU A 19 -3.00 6.39 6.44
N ILE A 20 -2.95 5.07 6.62
CA ILE A 20 -2.67 4.49 7.94
C ILE A 20 -1.30 4.99 8.43
N CYS A 21 -0.27 4.92 7.58
CA CYS A 21 1.07 5.40 7.94
C CYS A 21 1.06 6.88 8.31
N ILE A 22 0.30 7.71 7.60
CA ILE A 22 0.22 9.14 7.88
C ILE A 22 -0.41 9.40 9.25
N HIS A 23 -1.45 8.67 9.61
CA HIS A 23 -2.31 9.01 10.75
C HIS A 23 -2.07 8.20 12.01
N VAL A 24 -1.40 7.07 11.96
CA VAL A 24 -1.32 6.16 13.11
C VAL A 24 -0.42 6.68 14.24
N GLY A 25 0.53 7.54 13.94
CA GLY A 25 1.50 8.04 14.92
C GLY A 25 2.69 7.09 15.12
N GLY A 26 3.68 7.56 15.87
CA GLY A 26 4.90 6.81 16.14
C GLY A 26 6.04 7.13 15.19
N THR A 27 7.12 6.36 15.28
CA THR A 27 8.24 6.48 14.38
C THR A 27 7.84 6.07 12.97
N LYS A 28 8.61 6.50 11.98
CA LYS A 28 8.36 6.14 10.59
C LYS A 28 8.28 4.62 10.40
N SER A 29 9.25 3.89 10.94
CA SER A 29 9.26 2.43 10.82
C SER A 29 8.11 1.75 11.56
N SER A 30 7.73 2.24 12.74
CA SER A 30 6.61 1.67 13.47
C SER A 30 5.26 1.91 12.78
N ARG A 31 5.11 3.04 12.11
CA ARG A 31 3.92 3.35 11.31
C ARG A 31 3.75 2.37 10.16
N ILE A 32 4.85 2.10 9.43
CA ILE A 32 4.86 1.17 8.30
C ILE A 32 4.58 -0.26 8.78
N GLU A 33 5.21 -0.66 9.87
CA GLU A 33 4.99 -1.99 10.47
C GLU A 33 3.54 -2.18 10.94
N TRP A 34 2.96 -1.15 11.58
CA TRP A 34 1.57 -1.19 12.01
C TRP A 34 0.62 -1.32 10.81
N ALA A 35 0.85 -0.53 9.75
CA ALA A 35 0.05 -0.62 8.54
C ALA A 35 0.13 -2.02 7.92
N GLU A 36 1.32 -2.60 7.85
CA GLU A 36 1.51 -3.94 7.32
C GLU A 36 0.73 -4.98 8.12
N LYS A 37 0.86 -4.95 9.44
CA LYS A 37 0.17 -5.92 10.30
C LYS A 37 -1.34 -5.79 10.19
N PHE A 38 -1.85 -4.57 10.22
CA PHE A 38 -3.28 -4.32 10.19
C PHE A 38 -3.90 -4.72 8.85
N THR A 39 -3.29 -4.30 7.74
CA THR A 39 -3.82 -4.59 6.41
C THR A 39 -3.65 -6.06 6.02
N THR A 40 -2.55 -6.69 6.44
CA THR A 40 -2.34 -8.12 6.22
C THR A 40 -3.36 -8.95 7.00
N LEU A 41 -3.62 -8.57 8.26
CA LEU A 41 -4.65 -9.24 9.05
C LEU A 41 -6.03 -9.13 8.40
N HIS A 42 -6.35 -7.95 7.85
CA HIS A 42 -7.60 -7.75 7.12
C HIS A 42 -7.71 -8.71 5.94
N GLU A 43 -6.65 -8.85 5.13
CA GLU A 43 -6.64 -9.76 3.99
C GLU A 43 -6.75 -11.22 4.41
N THR A 44 -5.97 -11.65 5.42
CA THR A 44 -5.94 -13.05 5.86
C THR A 44 -7.21 -13.46 6.60
N SER A 45 -7.96 -12.52 7.15
CA SER A 45 -9.24 -12.77 7.82
C SER A 45 -10.42 -12.74 6.86
N SER A 46 -10.20 -12.35 5.61
CA SER A 46 -11.24 -12.30 4.59
C SER A 46 -11.70 -13.71 4.23
N GLY A 47 -13.00 -13.88 3.99
CA GLY A 47 -13.58 -15.15 3.52
C GLY A 47 -13.07 -15.54 2.13
N SER A 48 -12.50 -14.62 1.39
CA SER A 48 -11.94 -14.85 0.05
C SER A 48 -10.43 -15.05 0.05
N TYR A 49 -9.78 -15.08 1.24
CA TYR A 49 -8.33 -15.25 1.32
C TYR A 49 -7.88 -16.57 0.72
N ASP A 50 -6.89 -16.50 -0.17
CA ASP A 50 -6.22 -17.66 -0.78
C ASP A 50 -4.77 -17.27 -1.02
N ALA A 51 -3.85 -17.87 -0.26
CA ALA A 51 -2.41 -17.56 -0.33
C ALA A 51 -1.84 -17.74 -1.74
N ASN A 52 -2.44 -18.61 -2.55
CA ASN A 52 -2.02 -18.85 -3.93
C ASN A 52 -2.92 -18.16 -4.95
N GLY A 53 -3.92 -17.41 -4.48
CA GLY A 53 -4.91 -16.76 -5.34
C GLY A 53 -4.37 -15.48 -5.96
N LEU A 54 -4.83 -15.19 -7.16
CA LEU A 54 -4.42 -14.01 -7.90
C LEU A 54 -4.90 -12.72 -7.19
N GLU A 55 -6.15 -12.71 -6.74
CA GLU A 55 -6.76 -11.55 -6.07
C GLU A 55 -6.04 -11.24 -4.75
N THR A 56 -5.81 -12.25 -3.90
CA THR A 56 -5.12 -12.07 -2.63
C THR A 56 -3.72 -11.50 -2.84
N ASN A 57 -2.98 -12.04 -3.81
CA ASN A 57 -1.63 -11.56 -4.10
C ASN A 57 -1.62 -10.16 -4.69
N MET A 58 -2.62 -9.80 -5.48
CA MET A 58 -2.79 -8.43 -5.97
C MET A 58 -2.99 -7.47 -4.81
N ASP A 59 -3.89 -7.78 -3.89
CA ASP A 59 -4.21 -6.90 -2.77
C ASP A 59 -3.01 -6.73 -1.83
N LEU A 60 -2.31 -7.81 -1.51
CA LEU A 60 -1.11 -7.74 -0.67
C LEU A 60 0.00 -6.95 -1.34
N HIS A 61 0.18 -7.11 -2.64
CA HIS A 61 1.17 -6.36 -3.40
C HIS A 61 0.85 -4.86 -3.40
N ASN A 62 -0.39 -4.50 -3.69
CA ASN A 62 -0.81 -3.10 -3.74
C ASN A 62 -0.75 -2.44 -2.35
N ASN A 63 -1.04 -3.19 -1.29
CA ASN A 63 -0.84 -2.72 0.07
C ASN A 63 0.63 -2.35 0.32
N MET A 64 1.54 -3.21 -0.10
CA MET A 64 2.98 -2.99 0.04
C MET A 64 3.45 -1.76 -0.74
N ILE A 65 2.98 -1.59 -1.96
CA ILE A 65 3.36 -0.43 -2.78
C ILE A 65 2.94 0.88 -2.11
N GLY A 66 1.76 0.91 -1.49
CA GLY A 66 1.31 2.09 -0.74
C GLY A 66 2.22 2.42 0.45
N ARG A 67 2.64 1.40 1.20
CA ARG A 67 3.58 1.59 2.32
C ARG A 67 4.95 2.04 1.82
N ASN A 68 5.42 1.47 0.73
CA ASN A 68 6.70 1.87 0.12
C ASN A 68 6.67 3.32 -0.36
N TRP A 69 5.54 3.75 -0.91
CA TRP A 69 5.37 5.16 -1.28
C TRP A 69 5.50 6.06 -0.06
N TYR A 70 4.85 5.70 1.05
CA TYR A 70 4.98 6.46 2.30
C TYR A 70 6.44 6.50 2.75
N ASP A 71 7.11 5.36 2.74
CA ASP A 71 8.51 5.27 3.17
C ASP A 71 9.43 6.21 2.38
N LYS A 72 9.20 6.34 1.08
CA LYS A 72 10.00 7.21 0.22
C LYS A 72 9.69 8.70 0.41
N ASN A 73 8.48 9.02 0.86
CA ASN A 73 8.00 10.40 0.90
C ASN A 73 7.88 10.98 2.31
N ALA A 74 8.08 10.18 3.33
CA ALA A 74 8.12 10.63 4.72
C ALA A 74 9.57 10.66 5.20
N THR A 75 9.86 11.56 6.14
CA THR A 75 11.18 11.66 6.75
C THR A 75 11.06 11.66 8.26
N GLN A 76 12.08 11.15 8.92
CA GLN A 76 12.18 11.18 10.37
C GLN A 76 13.48 11.86 10.77
N SER A 77 13.38 12.83 11.69
CA SER A 77 14.54 13.48 12.28
C SER A 77 14.65 13.03 13.73
N ASN A 78 15.85 12.63 14.13
CA ASN A 78 16.14 12.20 15.50
C ASN A 78 17.05 13.22 16.15
N TYR A 79 16.69 13.64 17.36
CA TYR A 79 17.50 14.55 18.16
C TYR A 79 17.50 14.04 19.61
N TRP A 80 18.62 13.43 19.97
CA TRP A 80 18.84 12.82 21.28
C TRP A 80 17.75 11.78 21.58
N ILE A 81 16.88 11.99 22.60
CA ILE A 81 15.79 11.08 22.94
C ILE A 81 14.47 11.45 22.20
N PHE A 82 14.50 12.49 21.39
CA PHE A 82 13.32 12.98 20.68
C PHE A 82 13.39 12.60 19.21
N TYR A 83 12.21 12.46 18.59
CA TYR A 83 12.12 12.33 17.16
C TYR A 83 10.93 13.12 16.62
N SER A 84 10.98 13.44 15.36
CA SER A 84 9.84 14.01 14.63
C SER A 84 9.71 13.33 13.28
N VAL A 85 8.47 13.11 12.84
CA VAL A 85 8.16 12.52 11.54
C VAL A 85 7.45 13.57 10.70
N SER A 86 7.98 13.82 9.51
CA SER A 86 7.34 14.67 8.52
C SER A 86 6.71 13.77 7.48
N SER A 87 5.39 13.73 7.46
CA SER A 87 4.62 12.90 6.53
C SER A 87 4.06 13.76 5.41
N PRO A 88 3.87 13.18 4.20
CA PRO A 88 3.08 13.86 3.18
C PRO A 88 1.65 14.08 3.67
N SER A 89 0.94 15.02 3.05
CA SER A 89 -0.47 15.25 3.35
C SER A 89 -1.34 14.16 2.72
N ASP A 90 -2.57 14.05 3.20
CA ASP A 90 -3.55 13.14 2.60
C ASP A 90 -3.77 13.44 1.12
N GLU A 91 -3.83 14.72 0.76
CA GLU A 91 -4.00 15.14 -0.62
C GLU A 91 -2.80 14.75 -1.49
N GLN A 92 -1.57 14.93 -0.98
CA GLN A 92 -0.37 14.51 -1.69
C GLN A 92 -0.37 13.00 -1.91
N ALA A 93 -0.76 12.24 -0.89
CA ALA A 93 -0.87 10.79 -1.00
C ALA A 93 -1.91 10.39 -2.06
N ALA A 94 -3.10 10.99 -1.99
CA ALA A 94 -4.16 10.67 -2.94
C ALA A 94 -3.74 10.96 -4.38
N ASN A 95 -3.12 12.12 -4.63
CA ASN A 95 -2.71 12.51 -5.98
C ASN A 95 -1.59 11.62 -6.52
N ALA A 96 -0.57 11.34 -5.70
CA ALA A 96 0.55 10.51 -6.12
C ALA A 96 0.12 9.08 -6.39
N ILE A 97 -0.68 8.51 -5.49
CA ILE A 97 -1.13 7.11 -5.62
C ILE A 97 -2.14 6.98 -6.77
N TYR A 98 -2.95 8.00 -7.02
CA TYR A 98 -3.82 8.00 -8.20
C TYR A 98 -3.00 7.88 -9.48
N ASN A 99 -1.89 8.59 -9.58
CA ASN A 99 -0.98 8.49 -10.73
C ASN A 99 -0.34 7.11 -10.83
N LEU A 100 0.03 6.50 -9.70
CA LEU A 100 0.53 5.12 -9.69
C LEU A 100 -0.56 4.15 -10.17
N ALA A 101 -1.80 4.34 -9.76
CA ALA A 101 -2.91 3.48 -10.17
C ALA A 101 -3.19 3.57 -11.66
N LYS A 102 -3.10 4.77 -12.24
CA LYS A 102 -3.27 4.93 -13.70
C LYS A 102 -2.19 4.22 -14.49
N ASN A 103 -1.03 3.99 -13.90
CA ASN A 103 0.11 3.32 -14.52
C ASN A 103 0.28 1.90 -14.00
N SER A 104 -0.77 1.33 -13.40
CA SER A 104 -0.73 -0.04 -12.90
C SER A 104 -0.55 -1.05 -14.02
N VAL A 105 0.05 -2.19 -13.69
CA VAL A 105 0.38 -3.24 -14.67
C VAL A 105 -0.69 -4.33 -14.60
N TYR A 106 -1.16 -4.75 -15.77
CA TYR A 106 -2.07 -5.88 -15.85
C TYR A 106 -1.30 -7.18 -15.65
N CYS A 107 -1.72 -7.99 -14.68
CA CYS A 107 -1.09 -9.27 -14.36
C CYS A 107 -2.11 -10.40 -14.46
N THR A 108 -1.67 -11.53 -15.04
CA THR A 108 -2.53 -12.70 -15.23
C THR A 108 -2.12 -13.88 -14.35
N ASN A 109 -1.01 -13.76 -13.62
CA ASN A 109 -0.54 -14.83 -12.71
C ASN A 109 0.22 -14.22 -11.54
N VAL A 110 0.34 -15.02 -10.48
CA VAL A 110 0.98 -14.60 -9.22
C VAL A 110 2.46 -14.29 -9.41
N SER A 111 3.14 -15.05 -10.27
CA SER A 111 4.56 -14.84 -10.54
C SER A 111 4.83 -13.44 -11.11
N SER A 112 4.01 -12.97 -12.04
CA SER A 112 4.18 -11.63 -12.60
C SER A 112 3.85 -10.52 -11.59
N ILE A 113 2.94 -10.77 -10.64
CA ILE A 113 2.70 -9.83 -9.54
C ILE A 113 3.94 -9.73 -8.67
N LYS A 114 4.49 -10.86 -8.25
CA LYS A 114 5.65 -10.89 -7.35
C LYS A 114 6.92 -10.33 -7.96
N SER A 115 7.07 -10.45 -9.28
CA SER A 115 8.24 -9.92 -9.97
C SER A 115 8.18 -8.40 -10.17
N ASN A 116 7.02 -7.78 -9.96
CA ASN A 116 6.86 -6.35 -10.08
C ASN A 116 7.16 -5.69 -8.73
N SER A 117 8.23 -4.90 -8.64
CA SER A 117 8.68 -4.36 -7.36
C SER A 117 8.22 -2.93 -7.07
N THR A 118 7.78 -2.20 -8.09
CA THR A 118 7.57 -0.75 -7.95
C THR A 118 6.20 -0.25 -8.39
N LYS A 119 5.45 -1.04 -9.12
CA LYS A 119 4.18 -0.59 -9.69
C LYS A 119 2.99 -1.29 -9.04
N LEU A 120 1.87 -0.57 -8.97
CA LEU A 120 0.59 -1.18 -8.65
C LEU A 120 0.21 -2.17 -9.76
N VAL A 121 -0.57 -3.16 -9.41
CA VAL A 121 -1.03 -4.17 -10.37
C VAL A 121 -2.55 -4.29 -10.34
N HIS A 122 -3.11 -4.71 -11.46
CA HIS A 122 -4.54 -5.03 -11.56
C HIS A 122 -4.70 -6.32 -12.37
N ILE A 123 -5.81 -7.02 -12.14
CA ILE A 123 -6.08 -8.32 -12.78
C ILE A 123 -7.37 -8.32 -13.61
N LYS A 124 -7.98 -7.17 -13.72
CA LYS A 124 -9.13 -6.93 -14.61
C LYS A 124 -9.00 -5.61 -15.32
#